data_caa28c6aaf5367626cef4b7c1189ffff
#
_entry.id   caa28c6aaf5367626cef4b7c1189ffff
#
_cell.length_a   1.000
_cell.length_b   1.000
_cell.length_c   1.000
_cell.angle_alpha   90.00
_cell.angle_beta   90.00
_cell.angle_gamma   90.00
#
_symmetry.space_group_name_H-M   'P 1'
#
loop_
_entity.id
_entity.type
_entity.pdbx_description
1 polymer ?
#
loop_
_entity_poly.entity_id
_entity_poly.type
_entity_poly.pdbx_seq_one_letter_code
_entity_poly.pdbx_strand_id
1 'polypeptide(L)'
;MKWILAALLVCVSVFAHGQELTPAQRTTLRTALLAEPTIATAVANRDDGAITVWCNGASATDAWLAAADQRALFEAIDLTKYDALTGGKRASWELLARNVPIDIGRGKMRQAVLDVWGATDSIAVLQALREKATRCQVILGGTTRTTNTVSGLDRNYPFPISQFQISTVLNAN
;
A
#
# COMPACT_ATOMS: atom_id res chain seq x y z
N MET A 1 50.59 8.59 24.91
CA MET A 1 49.76 7.39 24.83
C MET A 1 48.52 7.74 24.02
N LYS A 2 48.48 7.28 22.76
CA LYS A 2 47.41 7.54 21.81
C LYS A 2 46.44 6.38 21.85
N TRP A 3 45.22 6.60 22.30
CA TRP A 3 44.12 5.65 22.09
C TRP A 3 43.17 6.26 21.09
N ILE A 4 43.23 5.72 19.91
CA ILE A 4 42.33 6.00 18.79
C ILE A 4 41.02 5.29 19.12
N LEU A 5 39.96 6.06 19.41
CA LEU A 5 38.59 5.58 19.41
C LEU A 5 38.21 5.32 17.96
N ALA A 6 38.27 4.08 17.53
CA ALA A 6 37.62 3.61 16.33
C ALA A 6 36.10 3.61 16.60
N ALA A 7 35.43 4.71 16.27
CA ALA A 7 33.98 4.73 16.19
C ALA A 7 33.58 3.78 15.06
N LEU A 8 33.16 2.58 15.42
CA LEU A 8 32.55 1.64 14.51
C LEU A 8 31.20 2.23 14.11
N LEU A 9 31.18 2.94 12.99
CA LEU A 9 29.96 3.41 12.34
C LEU A 9 29.26 2.16 11.80
N VAL A 10 28.48 1.50 12.64
CA VAL A 10 27.53 0.50 12.18
C VAL A 10 26.47 1.27 11.39
N CYS A 11 26.72 1.42 10.11
CA CYS A 11 25.66 1.73 9.16
C CYS A 11 24.67 0.56 9.23
N VAL A 12 23.71 0.66 10.12
CA VAL A 12 22.48 -0.11 10.01
C VAL A 12 21.78 0.45 8.75
N SER A 13 22.18 -0.09 7.62
CA SER A 13 21.35 -0.02 6.43
C SER A 13 20.04 -0.72 6.83
N VAL A 14 19.06 0.07 7.25
CA VAL A 14 17.67 -0.34 7.27
C VAL A 14 17.33 -0.51 5.79
N PHE A 15 17.77 -1.65 5.22
CA PHE A 15 17.15 -2.14 4.03
C PHE A 15 15.68 -2.25 4.42
N ALA A 16 14.84 -1.48 3.75
CA ALA A 16 13.43 -1.75 3.70
C ALA A 16 13.29 -3.16 3.09
N HIS A 17 13.47 -4.17 3.93
CA HIS A 17 13.18 -5.54 3.58
C HIS A 17 11.67 -5.54 3.39
N GLY A 18 11.24 -5.46 2.13
CA GLY A 18 9.86 -5.73 1.80
C GLY A 18 9.46 -6.99 2.56
N GLN A 19 8.37 -6.95 3.27
CA GLN A 19 7.90 -8.09 4.06
C GLN A 19 7.98 -9.34 3.19
N GLU A 20 8.60 -10.42 3.70
CA GLU A 20 8.68 -11.67 2.94
C GLU A 20 7.28 -12.26 2.72
N LEU A 21 7.08 -12.84 1.53
CA LEU A 21 5.87 -13.59 1.24
C LEU A 21 5.80 -14.84 2.12
N THR A 22 4.66 -15.07 2.73
CA THR A 22 4.41 -16.34 3.43
C THR A 22 4.41 -17.52 2.45
N PRO A 23 4.62 -18.78 2.91
CA PRO A 23 4.56 -19.95 2.02
C PRO A 23 3.26 -20.02 1.22
N ALA A 24 2.11 -19.74 1.85
CA ALA A 24 0.82 -19.72 1.19
C ALA A 24 0.73 -18.64 0.09
N GLN A 25 1.24 -17.44 0.37
CA GLN A 25 1.31 -16.36 -0.62
C GLN A 25 2.22 -16.72 -1.81
N ARG A 26 3.36 -17.37 -1.55
CA ARG A 26 4.26 -17.85 -2.62
C ARG A 26 3.55 -18.86 -3.53
N THR A 27 2.84 -19.83 -2.95
CA THR A 27 2.07 -20.82 -3.72
C THR A 27 0.98 -20.16 -4.56
N THR A 28 0.20 -19.26 -3.97
CA THR A 28 -0.86 -18.51 -4.66
C THR A 28 -0.28 -17.71 -5.83
N LEU A 29 0.79 -16.95 -5.58
CA LEU A 29 1.42 -16.14 -6.60
C LEU A 29 2.02 -17.00 -7.72
N ARG A 30 2.71 -18.08 -7.37
CA ARG A 30 3.27 -19.01 -8.37
C ARG A 30 2.19 -19.58 -9.29
N THR A 31 1.10 -20.10 -8.71
CA THR A 31 0.00 -20.65 -9.49
C THR A 31 -0.58 -19.62 -10.46
N ALA A 32 -0.78 -18.39 -10.00
CA ALA A 32 -1.32 -17.33 -10.83
C ALA A 32 -0.35 -16.91 -11.96
N LEU A 33 0.96 -16.77 -11.66
CA LEU A 33 1.97 -16.43 -12.67
C LEU A 33 2.10 -17.49 -13.76
N LEU A 34 2.06 -18.78 -13.40
CA LEU A 34 2.12 -19.88 -14.35
C LEU A 34 0.86 -19.99 -15.23
N ALA A 35 -0.27 -19.52 -14.75
CA ALA A 35 -1.54 -19.55 -15.47
C ALA A 35 -1.79 -18.27 -16.31
N GLU A 36 -0.97 -17.23 -16.17
CA GLU A 36 -1.20 -15.93 -16.79
C GLU A 36 -0.65 -15.89 -18.23
N PRO A 37 -1.51 -15.85 -19.25
CA PRO A 37 -1.06 -15.96 -20.66
C PRO A 37 -0.26 -14.74 -21.13
N THR A 38 -0.49 -13.56 -20.56
CA THR A 38 0.18 -12.32 -21.02
C THR A 38 1.66 -12.27 -20.68
N ILE A 39 2.11 -13.07 -19.73
CA ILE A 39 3.53 -13.20 -19.34
C ILE A 39 4.08 -14.61 -19.55
N ALA A 40 3.38 -15.50 -20.25
CA ALA A 40 3.80 -16.88 -20.44
C ALA A 40 5.23 -17.01 -21.00
N THR A 41 5.61 -16.16 -21.97
CA THR A 41 6.96 -16.11 -22.54
C THR A 41 7.99 -15.68 -21.50
N ALA A 42 7.69 -14.65 -20.69
CA ALA A 42 8.60 -14.18 -19.64
C ALA A 42 8.81 -15.28 -18.58
N VAL A 43 7.74 -15.99 -18.21
CA VAL A 43 7.80 -17.12 -17.26
C VAL A 43 8.64 -18.26 -17.81
N ALA A 44 8.44 -18.63 -19.08
CA ALA A 44 9.21 -19.69 -19.75
C ALA A 44 10.71 -19.35 -19.84
N ASN A 45 11.02 -18.09 -20.11
CA ASN A 45 12.39 -17.58 -20.23
C ASN A 45 13.05 -17.23 -18.90
N ARG A 46 12.34 -17.35 -17.78
CA ARG A 46 12.80 -16.90 -16.45
C ARG A 46 13.22 -15.42 -16.44
N ASP A 47 12.48 -14.59 -17.17
CA ASP A 47 12.67 -13.13 -17.15
C ASP A 47 11.97 -12.52 -15.92
N ASP A 48 12.64 -12.64 -14.77
CA ASP A 48 12.14 -12.14 -13.50
C ASP A 48 11.90 -10.61 -13.54
N GLY A 49 12.64 -9.90 -14.40
CA GLY A 49 12.46 -8.46 -14.60
C GLY A 49 11.12 -8.12 -15.25
N ALA A 50 10.82 -8.75 -16.38
CA ALA A 50 9.54 -8.55 -17.09
C ALA A 50 8.36 -8.98 -16.22
N ILE A 51 8.49 -10.10 -15.49
CA ILE A 51 7.45 -10.58 -14.57
C ILE A 51 7.24 -9.58 -13.44
N THR A 52 8.30 -9.02 -12.87
CA THR A 52 8.22 -7.99 -11.81
C THR A 52 7.50 -6.73 -12.29
N VAL A 53 7.81 -6.26 -13.51
CA VAL A 53 7.13 -5.09 -14.11
C VAL A 53 5.64 -5.38 -14.29
N TRP A 54 5.28 -6.53 -14.82
CA TRP A 54 3.88 -6.94 -14.95
C TRP A 54 3.18 -7.01 -13.59
N CYS A 55 3.81 -7.63 -12.62
CA CYS A 55 3.32 -7.84 -11.26
C CYS A 55 2.98 -6.51 -10.57
N ASN A 56 3.88 -5.53 -10.69
CA ASN A 56 3.72 -4.20 -10.08
C ASN A 56 2.92 -3.23 -10.97
N GLY A 57 2.50 -3.65 -12.14
CA GLY A 57 1.60 -2.88 -12.99
C GLY A 57 0.21 -2.73 -12.36
N ALA A 58 -0.44 -1.59 -12.60
CA ALA A 58 -1.76 -1.30 -12.07
C ALA A 58 -2.82 -2.31 -12.53
N SER A 59 -3.71 -2.67 -11.62
CA SER A 59 -4.93 -3.43 -11.89
C SER A 59 -6.14 -2.49 -12.02
N ALA A 60 -7.32 -3.05 -12.32
CA ALA A 60 -8.58 -2.30 -12.27
C ALA A 60 -9.09 -2.05 -10.85
N THR A 61 -8.58 -2.78 -9.86
CA THR A 61 -9.05 -2.76 -8.47
C THR A 61 -8.51 -1.56 -7.72
N ASP A 62 -9.39 -0.80 -7.08
CA ASP A 62 -8.98 0.25 -6.14
C ASP A 62 -8.63 -0.37 -4.78
N ALA A 63 -7.55 0.11 -4.19
CA ALA A 63 -7.13 -0.26 -2.84
C ALA A 63 -6.98 0.96 -1.95
N TRP A 64 -7.15 0.78 -0.66
CA TRP A 64 -6.88 1.81 0.33
C TRP A 64 -5.39 2.11 0.40
N LEU A 65 -5.01 3.38 0.53
CA LEU A 65 -3.61 3.76 0.77
C LEU A 65 -3.13 3.11 2.07
N ALA A 66 -2.06 2.31 1.98
CA ALA A 66 -1.46 1.67 3.14
C ALA A 66 -0.54 2.62 3.93
N ALA A 67 -0.10 3.71 3.30
CA ALA A 67 0.79 4.69 3.90
C ALA A 67 0.48 6.09 3.33
N ALA A 68 -0.72 6.62 3.68
CA ALA A 68 -1.06 7.99 3.32
C ALA A 68 -0.15 8.96 4.07
N ASP A 69 0.62 9.74 3.34
CA ASP A 69 1.45 10.81 3.88
C ASP A 69 0.65 12.11 4.07
N GLN A 70 1.30 13.13 4.59
CA GLN A 70 0.67 14.42 4.82
C GLN A 70 0.16 15.05 3.52
N ARG A 71 0.90 14.89 2.42
CA ARG A 71 0.53 15.42 1.11
C ARG A 71 -0.75 14.75 0.60
N ALA A 72 -0.82 13.42 0.65
CA ALA A 72 -2.01 12.68 0.24
C ALA A 72 -3.25 13.10 1.04
N LEU A 73 -3.12 13.34 2.34
CA LEU A 73 -4.21 13.82 3.18
C LEU A 73 -4.66 15.24 2.82
N PHE A 74 -3.73 16.15 2.48
CA PHE A 74 -4.08 17.49 2.07
C PHE A 74 -4.61 17.58 0.63
N GLU A 75 -4.12 16.75 -0.29
CA GLU A 75 -4.63 16.66 -1.65
C GLU A 75 -6.04 16.04 -1.71
N ALA A 76 -6.42 15.25 -0.71
CA ALA A 76 -7.73 14.62 -0.62
C ALA A 76 -8.86 15.57 -0.21
N ILE A 77 -8.58 16.78 0.26
CA ILE A 77 -9.58 17.68 0.83
C ILE A 77 -9.91 18.87 -0.08
N ASP A 78 -11.16 19.30 0.00
CA ASP A 78 -11.61 20.61 -0.50
C ASP A 78 -11.36 21.66 0.56
N LEU A 79 -10.50 22.65 0.29
CA LEU A 79 -10.14 23.69 1.23
C LEU A 79 -11.34 24.55 1.66
N THR A 80 -12.31 24.78 0.77
CA THR A 80 -13.53 25.53 1.13
C THR A 80 -14.34 24.77 2.18
N LYS A 81 -14.45 23.45 2.02
CA LYS A 81 -15.14 22.60 3.00
C LYS A 81 -14.33 22.47 4.31
N TYR A 82 -13.01 22.43 4.19
CA TYR A 82 -12.13 22.42 5.37
C TYR A 82 -12.33 23.69 6.23
N ASP A 83 -12.40 24.85 5.59
CA ASP A 83 -12.64 26.12 6.28
C ASP A 83 -14.01 26.19 6.96
N ALA A 84 -14.99 25.49 6.42
CA ALA A 84 -16.33 25.37 6.98
C ALA A 84 -16.44 24.39 8.17
N LEU A 85 -15.41 23.58 8.43
CA LEU A 85 -15.40 22.66 9.57
C LEU A 85 -15.37 23.43 10.89
N THR A 86 -15.99 22.85 11.92
CA THR A 86 -15.83 23.37 13.29
C THR A 86 -14.38 23.28 13.74
N GLY A 87 -13.96 24.13 14.67
CA GLY A 87 -12.57 24.14 15.19
C GLY A 87 -12.13 22.76 15.72
N GLY A 88 -13.02 22.02 16.38
CA GLY A 88 -12.72 20.67 16.88
C GLY A 88 -12.47 19.67 15.74
N LYS A 89 -13.27 19.71 14.68
CA LYS A 89 -13.08 18.84 13.50
C LYS A 89 -11.80 19.17 12.74
N ARG A 90 -11.47 20.46 12.57
CA ARG A 90 -10.20 20.87 11.99
C ARG A 90 -9.01 20.34 12.80
N ALA A 91 -9.03 20.54 14.13
CA ALA A 91 -7.99 20.03 15.01
C ALA A 91 -7.84 18.50 14.92
N SER A 92 -8.95 17.76 14.79
CA SER A 92 -8.91 16.30 14.59
C SER A 92 -8.27 15.92 13.27
N TRP A 93 -8.58 16.63 12.16
CA TRP A 93 -7.94 16.41 10.87
C TRP A 93 -6.44 16.71 10.90
N GLU A 94 -6.04 17.82 11.49
CA GLU A 94 -4.64 18.19 11.65
C GLU A 94 -3.87 17.17 12.50
N LEU A 95 -4.50 16.61 13.53
CA LEU A 95 -3.91 15.55 14.34
C LEU A 95 -3.66 14.29 13.51
N LEU A 96 -4.59 13.88 12.65
CA LEU A 96 -4.38 12.79 11.69
C LEU A 96 -3.21 13.13 10.77
N ALA A 97 -3.19 14.32 10.17
CA ALA A 97 -2.15 14.73 9.23
C ALA A 97 -0.75 14.87 9.87
N ARG A 98 -0.64 14.99 11.18
CA ARG A 98 0.64 15.01 11.91
C ARG A 98 1.16 13.62 12.24
N ASN A 99 0.29 12.61 12.29
CA ASN A 99 0.65 11.23 12.66
C ASN A 99 0.87 10.32 11.44
N VAL A 100 1.39 10.87 10.37
CA VAL A 100 1.69 10.14 9.12
C VAL A 100 2.97 9.29 9.23
N PRO A 101 3.10 8.22 8.46
CA PRO A 101 2.11 7.72 7.49
C PRO A 101 0.93 7.00 8.15
N ILE A 102 -0.26 7.16 7.57
CA ILE A 102 -1.50 6.55 8.05
C ILE A 102 -1.93 5.43 7.11
N ASP A 103 -2.25 4.29 7.68
CA ASP A 103 -2.84 3.16 6.96
C ASP A 103 -4.38 3.34 6.87
N ILE A 104 -4.85 3.80 5.71
CA ILE A 104 -6.28 3.98 5.43
C ILE A 104 -7.02 2.62 5.30
N GLY A 105 -6.29 1.52 5.07
CA GLY A 105 -6.84 0.17 5.14
C GLY A 105 -7.47 -0.16 6.49
N ARG A 106 -7.05 0.50 7.56
CA ARG A 106 -7.63 0.31 8.90
C ARG A 106 -8.99 0.98 9.03
N GLY A 107 -9.99 0.19 9.44
CA GLY A 107 -11.36 0.68 9.61
C GLY A 107 -11.48 1.90 10.55
N LYS A 108 -10.68 1.96 11.62
CA LYS A 108 -10.64 3.11 12.53
C LYS A 108 -10.19 4.40 11.83
N MET A 109 -9.26 4.33 10.89
CA MET A 109 -8.79 5.50 10.15
C MET A 109 -9.86 6.00 9.19
N ARG A 110 -10.54 5.10 8.48
CA ARG A 110 -11.68 5.46 7.63
C ARG A 110 -12.85 6.04 8.45
N GLN A 111 -13.10 5.50 9.63
CA GLN A 111 -14.10 6.05 10.54
C GLN A 111 -13.71 7.45 11.01
N ALA A 112 -12.46 7.70 11.34
CA ALA A 112 -12.00 9.05 11.72
C ALA A 112 -12.20 10.07 10.58
N VAL A 113 -11.97 9.66 9.31
CA VAL A 113 -12.32 10.50 8.16
C VAL A 113 -13.81 10.81 8.12
N LEU A 114 -14.66 9.80 8.32
CA LEU A 114 -16.13 9.97 8.34
C LEU A 114 -16.57 10.91 9.47
N ASP A 115 -16.00 10.76 10.66
CA ASP A 115 -16.35 11.57 11.85
C ASP A 115 -15.98 13.05 11.66
N VAL A 116 -14.86 13.32 10.98
CA VAL A 116 -14.43 14.69 10.68
C VAL A 116 -15.31 15.31 9.60
N TRP A 117 -15.45 14.63 8.46
CA TRP A 117 -16.05 15.20 7.24
C TRP A 117 -17.55 14.99 7.13
N GLY A 118 -18.13 14.06 7.92
CA GLY A 118 -19.53 13.69 7.84
C GLY A 118 -19.84 12.81 6.62
N ALA A 119 -21.10 12.37 6.51
CA ALA A 119 -21.49 11.36 5.53
C ALA A 119 -21.32 11.81 4.07
N THR A 120 -21.56 13.07 3.76
CA THR A 120 -21.53 13.57 2.38
C THR A 120 -20.11 13.86 1.92
N ASP A 121 -19.37 14.65 2.69
CA ASP A 121 -18.05 15.15 2.25
C ASP A 121 -16.96 14.10 2.40
N SER A 122 -17.11 13.15 3.32
CA SER A 122 -16.16 12.03 3.47
C SER A 122 -16.08 11.14 2.23
N ILE A 123 -17.10 11.11 1.36
CA ILE A 123 -17.07 10.30 0.14
C ILE A 123 -15.91 10.73 -0.77
N ALA A 124 -15.80 12.02 -1.05
CA ALA A 124 -14.72 12.54 -1.91
C ALA A 124 -13.35 12.31 -1.27
N VAL A 125 -13.21 12.57 0.03
CA VAL A 125 -11.96 12.36 0.78
C VAL A 125 -11.57 10.88 0.75
N LEU A 126 -12.49 9.96 1.04
CA LEU A 126 -12.22 8.52 1.01
C LEU A 126 -11.90 8.04 -0.41
N GLN A 127 -12.53 8.59 -1.45
CA GLN A 127 -12.20 8.26 -2.84
C GLN A 127 -10.77 8.69 -3.20
N ALA A 128 -10.34 9.87 -2.77
CA ALA A 128 -8.98 10.37 -3.00
C ALA A 128 -7.91 9.60 -2.22
N LEU A 129 -8.27 8.98 -1.09
CA LEU A 129 -7.37 8.16 -0.26
C LEU A 129 -7.31 6.69 -0.72
N ARG A 130 -7.49 6.45 -2.02
CA ARG A 130 -7.31 5.15 -2.67
C ARG A 130 -6.29 5.26 -3.80
N GLU A 131 -5.74 4.13 -4.16
CA GLU A 131 -4.85 3.99 -5.31
C GLU A 131 -5.20 2.73 -6.10
N LYS A 132 -4.68 2.57 -7.29
CA LYS A 132 -4.80 1.30 -8.02
C LYS A 132 -3.90 0.25 -7.37
N ALA A 133 -4.50 -0.86 -6.94
CA ALA A 133 -3.73 -2.02 -6.51
C ALA A 133 -2.88 -2.53 -7.68
N THR A 134 -1.71 -3.09 -7.40
CA THR A 134 -0.95 -3.81 -8.42
C THR A 134 -1.59 -5.18 -8.71
N ARG A 135 -1.27 -5.77 -9.88
CA ARG A 135 -1.81 -7.09 -10.24
C ARG A 135 -1.47 -8.14 -9.19
N CYS A 136 -0.24 -8.18 -8.72
CA CYS A 136 0.16 -9.15 -7.72
C CYS A 136 -0.42 -8.88 -6.33
N GLN A 137 -0.70 -7.64 -5.96
CA GLN A 137 -1.46 -7.34 -4.74
C GLN A 137 -2.88 -7.90 -4.80
N VAL A 138 -3.53 -7.82 -5.97
CA VAL A 138 -4.86 -8.44 -6.17
C VAL A 138 -4.78 -9.96 -6.10
N ILE A 139 -3.77 -10.56 -6.73
CA ILE A 139 -3.53 -12.02 -6.71
C ILE A 139 -3.30 -12.50 -5.26
N LEU A 140 -2.49 -11.77 -4.50
CA LEU A 140 -2.21 -12.09 -3.10
C LEU A 140 -3.42 -11.89 -2.19
N GLY A 141 -4.48 -11.30 -2.73
CA GLY A 141 -5.76 -11.14 -2.08
C GLY A 141 -5.79 -10.03 -1.03
N GLY A 142 -6.93 -9.96 -0.40
CA GLY A 142 -7.25 -8.98 0.62
C GLY A 142 -8.74 -8.99 0.88
N THR A 143 -9.19 -8.08 1.71
CA THR A 143 -10.61 -7.92 2.01
C THR A 143 -11.11 -6.60 1.43
N THR A 144 -12.09 -6.64 0.55
CA THR A 144 -12.78 -5.40 0.15
C THR A 144 -13.55 -4.85 1.34
N ARG A 145 -13.24 -3.62 1.70
CA ARG A 145 -13.88 -2.89 2.79
C ARG A 145 -14.60 -1.67 2.23
N THR A 146 -15.82 -1.49 2.69
CA THR A 146 -16.64 -0.33 2.33
C THR A 146 -16.82 0.57 3.55
N THR A 147 -16.65 1.87 3.34
CA THR A 147 -16.96 2.89 4.32
C THR A 147 -17.73 4.00 3.60
N ASN A 148 -18.93 4.28 4.06
CA ASN A 148 -19.80 5.31 3.48
C ASN A 148 -19.87 5.24 1.94
N THR A 149 -20.26 4.08 1.39
CA THR A 149 -20.38 3.78 -0.06
C THR A 149 -19.08 3.70 -0.86
N VAL A 150 -17.95 4.11 -0.30
CA VAL A 150 -16.63 3.99 -0.94
C VAL A 150 -15.99 2.65 -0.60
N SER A 151 -15.65 1.87 -1.62
CA SER A 151 -15.04 0.56 -1.46
C SER A 151 -13.57 0.59 -1.90
N GLY A 152 -12.73 -0.15 -1.21
CA GLY A 152 -11.34 -0.37 -1.56
C GLY A 152 -10.83 -1.69 -0.98
N LEU A 153 -9.84 -2.27 -1.65
CA LEU A 153 -9.16 -3.47 -1.20
C LEU A 153 -8.23 -3.14 -0.02
N ASP A 154 -8.44 -3.84 1.08
CA ASP A 154 -7.49 -3.90 2.19
C ASP A 154 -6.54 -5.06 1.91
N ARG A 155 -5.33 -4.75 1.48
CA ARG A 155 -4.40 -5.70 0.85
C ARG A 155 -3.72 -6.59 1.89
N ASN A 156 -3.64 -7.89 1.62
CA ASN A 156 -2.86 -8.82 2.44
C ASN A 156 -1.34 -8.58 2.30
N TYR A 157 -0.92 -7.99 1.18
CA TYR A 157 0.46 -7.64 0.91
C TYR A 157 0.52 -6.26 0.25
N PRO A 158 0.77 -5.18 0.99
CA PRO A 158 0.70 -3.81 0.47
C PRO A 158 1.97 -3.36 -0.27
N PHE A 159 3.05 -4.16 -0.25
CA PHE A 159 4.35 -3.78 -0.80
C PHE A 159 4.49 -4.19 -2.28
N PRO A 160 5.36 -3.49 -3.04
CA PRO A 160 5.74 -3.96 -4.37
C PRO A 160 6.46 -5.31 -4.29
N ILE A 161 6.24 -6.15 -5.30
CA ILE A 161 6.97 -7.43 -5.45
C ILE A 161 8.34 -7.14 -6.06
N SER A 162 9.39 -7.68 -5.46
CA SER A 162 10.77 -7.57 -5.97
C SER A 162 11.11 -8.72 -6.93
N GLN A 163 12.15 -8.51 -7.76
CA GLN A 163 12.70 -9.58 -8.62
C GLN A 163 13.16 -10.79 -7.81
N PHE A 164 13.76 -10.54 -6.64
CA PHE A 164 14.17 -11.64 -5.75
C PHE A 164 12.99 -12.49 -5.28
N GLN A 165 11.86 -11.85 -4.96
CA GLN A 165 10.65 -12.57 -4.57
C GLN A 165 10.07 -13.37 -5.75
N ILE A 166 10.07 -12.81 -6.97
CA ILE A 166 9.65 -13.53 -8.19
C ILE A 166 10.54 -14.75 -8.40
N SER A 167 11.87 -14.58 -8.37
CA SER A 167 12.82 -15.68 -8.49
C SER A 167 12.56 -16.77 -7.44
N THR A 168 12.37 -16.39 -6.20
CA THR A 168 12.07 -17.32 -5.10
C THR A 168 10.76 -18.07 -5.33
N VAL A 169 9.72 -17.38 -5.79
CA VAL A 169 8.39 -17.96 -6.06
C VAL A 169 8.45 -18.98 -7.20
N LEU A 170 9.17 -18.68 -8.28
CA LEU A 170 9.27 -19.56 -9.45
C LEU A 170 10.21 -20.74 -9.22
N ASN A 171 11.19 -20.64 -8.32
CA ASN A 171 12.14 -21.72 -7.98
C ASN A 171 11.66 -22.61 -6.82
N ALA A 172 10.58 -22.25 -6.12
CA ALA A 172 10.00 -23.12 -5.11
C ALA A 172 9.40 -24.36 -5.75
N ASN A 173 9.95 -25.53 -5.40
CA ASN A 173 9.42 -26.84 -5.83
C ASN A 173 8.20 -27.22 -5.01
#